data_154a5c4cbb2dc2214112d6228f9421f8
#
_entry.id   154a5c4cbb2dc2214112d6228f9421f8
#
_cell.length_a   1.000
_cell.length_b   1.000
_cell.length_c   1.000
_cell.angle_alpha   90.00
_cell.angle_beta   90.00
_cell.angle_gamma   90.00
#
_symmetry.space_group_name_H-M   'P 1'
#
loop_
_entity.id
_entity.type
_entity.pdbx_description
1 polymer ?
#
loop_
_entity_poly.entity_id
_entity_poly.type
_entity_poly.pdbx_seq_one_letter_code
_entity_poly.pdbx_strand_id
1 'polypeptide(L)'
;MKKFTNHVDHVAWLSRPENLDANVAQLEKLTGATLTRFARADMGFTMCISWEAGLEVVAPMEQRTDFNQWLWSELEKKGEGVTSVVFGVKDLDAHKARLAKLGFEVGPLMDDHPDSP
;
A
#
# COMPACT_ATOMS: atom_id res chain seq x y z
N MET A 1 8.08 15.25 11.66
CA MET A 1 7.27 14.72 12.77
C MET A 1 7.56 13.23 12.94
N LYS A 2 7.75 12.80 14.14
CA LYS A 2 8.02 11.41 14.45
C LYS A 2 6.73 10.63 14.60
N LYS A 3 6.53 9.59 13.78
CA LYS A 3 5.37 8.73 13.84
C LYS A 3 5.77 7.37 14.41
N PHE A 4 6.20 7.35 15.64
CA PHE A 4 6.81 6.15 16.24
C PHE A 4 5.89 5.37 17.16
N THR A 5 4.75 5.89 17.50
CA THR A 5 3.77 5.17 18.28
C THR A 5 2.76 4.53 17.33
N ASN A 6 2.00 3.57 17.81
CA ASN A 6 0.98 2.90 17.02
C ASN A 6 -0.02 3.93 16.48
N HIS A 7 -0.04 4.09 15.20
CA HIS A 7 -0.87 5.08 14.52
C HIS A 7 -1.16 4.61 13.10
N VAL A 8 -2.16 5.22 12.47
CA VAL A 8 -2.38 5.00 11.04
C VAL A 8 -1.30 5.74 10.27
N ASP A 9 -0.44 4.99 9.58
CA ASP A 9 0.64 5.57 8.80
C ASP A 9 0.15 6.04 7.43
N HIS A 10 -0.56 5.17 6.74
CA HIS A 10 -1.18 5.56 5.48
C HIS A 10 -2.36 4.65 5.13
N VAL A 11 -3.18 5.13 4.20
CA VAL A 11 -4.30 4.40 3.64
C VAL A 11 -3.99 4.11 2.18
N ALA A 12 -4.17 2.86 1.78
CA ALA A 12 -3.92 2.42 0.41
C ALA A 12 -5.23 2.25 -0.35
N TRP A 13 -5.27 2.83 -1.54
CA TRP A 13 -6.38 2.75 -2.48
C TRP A 13 -5.98 1.84 -3.62
N LEU A 14 -6.83 0.88 -3.94
CA LEU A 14 -6.61 -0.03 -5.05
C LEU A 14 -7.19 0.55 -6.33
N SER A 15 -6.39 0.54 -7.38
CA SER A 15 -6.76 1.08 -8.69
C SER A 15 -6.53 0.04 -9.77
N ARG A 16 -7.40 0.04 -10.78
CA ARG A 16 -7.08 -0.67 -12.01
C ARG A 16 -5.89 0.03 -12.69
N PRO A 17 -5.02 -0.73 -13.37
CA PRO A 17 -3.85 -0.11 -14.03
C PRO A 17 -4.22 1.01 -15.00
N GLU A 18 -5.27 0.83 -15.77
CA GLU A 18 -5.73 1.82 -16.75
C GLU A 18 -6.28 3.10 -16.12
N ASN A 19 -6.66 3.05 -14.83
CA ASN A 19 -7.24 4.17 -14.12
C ASN A 19 -6.27 4.81 -13.13
N LEU A 20 -5.04 4.31 -13.03
CA LEU A 20 -4.10 4.77 -12.00
C LEU A 20 -3.87 6.28 -12.06
N ASP A 21 -3.55 6.81 -13.23
CA ASP A 21 -3.25 8.22 -13.37
C ASP A 21 -4.45 9.10 -13.02
N ALA A 22 -5.65 8.70 -13.43
CA ALA A 22 -6.87 9.44 -13.13
C ALA A 22 -7.19 9.42 -11.63
N ASN A 23 -7.04 8.27 -10.99
CA ASN A 23 -7.29 8.13 -9.55
C ASN A 23 -6.29 8.94 -8.73
N VAL A 24 -5.02 8.93 -9.13
CA VAL A 24 -3.98 9.73 -8.48
C VAL A 24 -4.28 11.23 -8.63
N ALA A 25 -4.60 11.66 -9.84
CA ALA A 25 -4.91 13.07 -10.10
C ALA A 25 -6.09 13.55 -9.26
N GLN A 26 -7.11 12.72 -9.10
CA GLN A 26 -8.29 13.06 -8.30
C GLN A 26 -7.93 13.22 -6.83
N LEU A 27 -7.13 12.31 -6.28
CA LEU A 27 -6.68 12.41 -4.89
C LEU A 27 -5.79 13.62 -4.67
N GLU A 28 -4.90 13.92 -5.61
CA GLU A 28 -4.05 15.10 -5.51
C GLU A 28 -4.87 16.39 -5.50
N LYS A 29 -5.89 16.46 -6.33
CA LYS A 29 -6.79 17.63 -6.35
C LYS A 29 -7.59 17.75 -5.06
N LEU A 30 -8.08 16.63 -4.55
CA LEU A 30 -8.89 16.60 -3.34
C LEU A 30 -8.09 17.00 -2.11
N THR A 31 -6.84 16.57 -2.02
CA THR A 31 -6.05 16.69 -0.80
C THR A 31 -4.98 17.78 -0.87
N GLY A 32 -4.59 18.22 -2.06
CA GLY A 32 -3.45 19.11 -2.24
C GLY A 32 -2.10 18.41 -2.14
N ALA A 33 -2.08 17.09 -1.95
CA ALA A 33 -0.85 16.31 -1.87
C ALA A 33 -0.28 16.04 -3.27
N THR A 34 1.01 15.73 -3.31
CA THR A 34 1.68 15.23 -4.52
C THR A 34 2.14 13.81 -4.24
N LEU A 35 1.70 12.86 -5.06
CA LEU A 35 2.04 11.47 -4.91
C LEU A 35 3.22 11.11 -5.83
N THR A 36 4.22 10.45 -5.27
CA THR A 36 5.41 10.00 -6.01
C THR A 36 5.18 8.60 -6.55
N ARG A 37 5.41 8.42 -7.85
CA ARG A 37 5.24 7.13 -8.53
C ARG A 37 6.45 6.22 -8.31
N PHE A 38 6.17 4.96 -8.01
CA PHE A 38 7.18 3.95 -7.81
C PHE A 38 6.67 2.59 -8.30
N ALA A 39 7.48 1.87 -9.08
CA ALA A 39 7.11 0.57 -9.62
C ALA A 39 8.00 -0.53 -9.04
N ARG A 40 7.39 -1.64 -8.64
CA ARG A 40 8.08 -2.85 -8.22
C ARG A 40 7.71 -4.00 -9.15
N ALA A 41 8.47 -4.14 -10.23
CA ALA A 41 8.22 -5.18 -11.22
C ALA A 41 8.38 -6.59 -10.63
N ASP A 42 9.28 -6.76 -9.66
CA ASP A 42 9.49 -8.03 -8.97
C ASP A 42 8.25 -8.51 -8.21
N MET A 43 7.46 -7.58 -7.68
CA MET A 43 6.21 -7.88 -7.00
C MET A 43 4.98 -7.65 -7.88
N GLY A 44 5.15 -7.01 -9.03
CA GLY A 44 4.08 -6.82 -10.01
C GLY A 44 3.10 -5.71 -9.68
N PHE A 45 3.55 -4.61 -9.09
CA PHE A 45 2.67 -3.46 -8.84
C PHE A 45 3.35 -2.13 -9.12
N THR A 46 2.53 -1.13 -9.36
CA THR A 46 2.91 0.29 -9.39
C THR A 46 2.16 0.99 -8.27
N MET A 47 2.86 1.80 -7.50
CA MET A 47 2.22 2.62 -6.49
C MET A 47 2.56 4.10 -6.68
N CYS A 48 1.67 4.95 -6.22
CA CYS A 48 1.90 6.37 -6.09
C CYS A 48 1.64 6.72 -4.63
N ILE A 49 2.59 7.34 -3.96
CA ILE A 49 2.54 7.52 -2.51
C ILE A 49 2.97 8.91 -2.09
N SER A 50 2.32 9.42 -1.06
CA SER A 50 2.75 10.57 -0.29
C SER A 50 2.86 10.15 1.17
N TRP A 51 4.08 10.00 1.66
CA TRP A 51 4.32 9.68 3.07
C TRP A 51 3.80 10.78 3.98
N GLU A 52 3.97 12.03 3.55
CA GLU A 52 3.54 13.19 4.32
C GLU A 52 2.02 13.24 4.49
N ALA A 53 1.28 12.96 3.42
CA ALA A 53 -0.18 12.96 3.46
C ALA A 53 -0.76 11.63 3.96
N GLY A 54 0.03 10.56 4.00
CA GLY A 54 -0.45 9.24 4.38
C GLY A 54 -1.37 8.60 3.35
N LEU A 55 -1.08 8.82 2.07
CA LEU A 55 -1.91 8.32 0.97
C LEU A 55 -1.10 7.49 0.00
N GLU A 56 -1.65 6.35 -0.40
CA GLU A 56 -1.08 5.48 -1.42
C GLU A 56 -2.17 5.06 -2.39
N VAL A 57 -1.85 5.04 -3.69
CA VAL A 57 -2.66 4.39 -4.70
C VAL A 57 -1.81 3.29 -5.33
N VAL A 58 -2.31 2.07 -5.32
CA VAL A 58 -1.59 0.91 -5.83
C VAL A 58 -2.39 0.25 -6.95
N ALA A 59 -1.69 -0.15 -8.02
CA ALA A 59 -2.29 -0.87 -9.14
C ALA A 59 -1.42 -2.08 -9.48
N PRO A 60 -2.03 -3.25 -9.70
CA PRO A 60 -1.27 -4.41 -10.15
C PRO A 60 -0.81 -4.26 -11.59
N MET A 61 0.36 -4.81 -11.90
CA MET A 61 0.83 -4.95 -13.28
C MET A 61 0.15 -6.13 -13.94
N GLU A 62 0.13 -6.14 -15.28
CA GLU A 62 -0.51 -7.21 -16.02
C GLU A 62 0.18 -8.55 -15.85
N GLN A 63 1.51 -8.55 -15.79
CA GLN A 63 2.25 -9.79 -15.53
C GLN A 63 1.96 -10.26 -14.11
N ARG A 64 1.42 -11.49 -14.01
CA ARG A 64 1.02 -12.05 -12.72
C ARG A 64 2.22 -12.46 -11.88
N THR A 65 2.16 -12.13 -10.60
CA THR A 65 3.11 -12.56 -9.57
C THR A 65 2.32 -13.12 -8.40
N ASP A 66 3.00 -13.81 -7.48
CA ASP A 66 2.33 -14.32 -6.29
C ASP A 66 1.70 -13.18 -5.47
N PHE A 67 2.38 -12.05 -5.40
CA PHE A 67 1.87 -10.90 -4.66
C PHE A 67 0.69 -10.23 -5.37
N ASN A 68 0.82 -9.93 -6.66
CA ASN A 68 -0.20 -9.13 -7.34
C ASN A 68 -1.48 -9.91 -7.66
N GLN A 69 -1.46 -11.24 -7.57
CA GLN A 69 -2.68 -12.02 -7.67
C GLN A 69 -3.70 -11.63 -6.62
N TRP A 70 -3.23 -11.28 -5.43
CA TRP A 70 -4.11 -10.79 -4.38
C TRP A 70 -4.75 -9.45 -4.77
N LEU A 71 -3.98 -8.54 -5.35
CA LEU A 71 -4.51 -7.26 -5.82
C LEU A 71 -5.55 -7.44 -6.94
N TRP A 72 -5.27 -8.32 -7.91
CA TRP A 72 -6.23 -8.63 -8.95
C TRP A 72 -7.50 -9.27 -8.38
N SER A 73 -7.36 -10.17 -7.44
CA SER A 73 -8.51 -10.79 -6.77
C SER A 73 -9.38 -9.77 -6.05
N GLU A 74 -8.76 -8.82 -5.35
CA GLU A 74 -9.50 -7.76 -4.67
C GLU A 74 -10.23 -6.85 -5.67
N LEU A 75 -9.61 -6.53 -6.79
CA LEU A 75 -10.26 -5.75 -7.85
C LEU A 75 -11.50 -6.48 -8.41
N GLU A 76 -11.42 -7.79 -8.60
CA GLU A 76 -12.54 -8.57 -9.08
C GLU A 76 -13.68 -8.65 -8.07
N LYS A 77 -13.36 -8.78 -6.80
CA LYS A 77 -14.36 -8.94 -5.74
C LYS A 77 -15.00 -7.63 -5.31
N LYS A 78 -14.21 -6.58 -5.17
CA LYS A 78 -14.65 -5.32 -4.55
C LYS A 78 -14.58 -4.13 -5.49
N GLY A 79 -13.78 -4.23 -6.56
CA GLY A 79 -13.51 -3.09 -7.42
C GLY A 79 -12.48 -2.14 -6.81
N GLU A 80 -12.41 -0.94 -7.36
CA GLU A 80 -11.49 0.10 -6.89
C GLU A 80 -11.96 0.70 -5.57
N GLY A 81 -11.01 1.17 -4.75
CA GLY A 81 -11.30 1.83 -3.49
C GLY A 81 -10.27 1.50 -2.41
N VAL A 82 -10.58 1.87 -1.19
CA VAL A 82 -9.70 1.58 -0.05
C VAL A 82 -9.53 0.07 0.10
N THR A 83 -8.29 -0.39 0.08
CA THR A 83 -7.97 -1.81 0.20
C THR A 83 -7.24 -2.16 1.49
N SER A 84 -6.45 -1.24 2.03
CA SER A 84 -5.73 -1.49 3.27
C SER A 84 -5.47 -0.22 4.05
N VAL A 85 -5.36 -0.40 5.35
CA VAL A 85 -4.89 0.64 6.27
C VAL A 85 -3.59 0.13 6.87
N VAL A 86 -2.55 0.93 6.74
CA VAL A 86 -1.21 0.56 7.21
C VAL A 86 -0.92 1.29 8.51
N PHE A 87 -0.59 0.54 9.54
CA PHE A 87 -0.26 1.09 10.84
C PHE A 87 1.25 1.21 11.01
N GLY A 88 1.68 2.35 11.52
CA GLY A 88 3.07 2.52 11.95
C GLY A 88 3.24 2.02 13.38
N VAL A 89 4.28 1.20 13.61
CA VAL A 89 4.57 0.65 14.92
C VAL A 89 6.04 0.88 15.26
N LYS A 90 6.33 0.93 16.55
CA LYS A 90 7.68 1.24 17.02
C LYS A 90 8.65 0.08 16.81
N ASP A 91 8.20 -1.14 17.05
CA ASP A 91 9.00 -2.36 16.94
C ASP A 91 8.18 -3.39 16.16
N LEU A 92 8.53 -3.57 14.89
CA LEU A 92 7.77 -4.42 13.98
C LEU A 92 7.82 -5.89 14.42
N ASP A 93 8.98 -6.39 14.82
CA ASP A 93 9.12 -7.79 15.22
C ASP A 93 8.32 -8.11 16.48
N ALA A 94 8.39 -7.24 17.47
CA ALA A 94 7.62 -7.40 18.70
C ALA A 94 6.12 -7.32 18.43
N HIS A 95 5.70 -6.41 17.55
CA HIS A 95 4.30 -6.27 17.20
C HIS A 95 3.79 -7.48 16.44
N LYS A 96 4.57 -8.00 15.50
CA LYS A 96 4.26 -9.22 14.77
C LYS A 96 4.07 -10.40 15.73
N ALA A 97 4.99 -10.58 16.68
CA ALA A 97 4.90 -11.65 17.68
C ALA A 97 3.64 -11.51 18.54
N ARG A 98 3.30 -10.29 18.94
CA ARG A 98 2.10 -10.02 19.72
C ARG A 98 0.83 -10.37 18.96
N LEU A 99 0.76 -9.98 17.69
CA LEU A 99 -0.41 -10.28 16.85
C LEU A 99 -0.58 -11.78 16.63
N ALA A 100 0.52 -12.50 16.44
CA ALA A 100 0.47 -13.95 16.27
C ALA A 100 -0.09 -14.62 17.52
N LYS A 101 0.31 -14.17 18.71
CA LYS A 101 -0.23 -14.69 19.98
C LYS A 101 -1.72 -14.43 20.15
N LEU A 102 -2.21 -13.32 19.59
CA LEU A 102 -3.61 -12.97 19.65
C LEU A 102 -4.46 -13.67 18.58
N GLY A 103 -3.84 -14.51 17.76
CA GLY A 103 -4.56 -15.29 16.76
C GLY A 103 -4.74 -14.59 15.41
N PHE A 104 -4.08 -13.46 15.18
CA PHE A 104 -4.10 -12.82 13.88
C PHE A 104 -3.20 -13.55 12.90
N GLU A 105 -3.65 -13.65 11.66
CA GLU A 105 -2.82 -14.14 10.58
C GLU A 105 -1.81 -13.07 10.19
N VAL A 106 -0.53 -13.42 10.25
CA VAL A 106 0.56 -12.46 9.95
C VAL A 106 1.36 -12.98 8.77
N GLY A 107 1.40 -12.18 7.70
CA GLY A 107 2.16 -12.51 6.51
C GLY A 107 3.66 -12.30 6.68
N PRO A 108 4.44 -12.62 5.65
CA PRO A 108 5.89 -12.42 5.67
C PRO A 108 6.24 -10.94 5.69
N LEU A 109 7.42 -10.62 6.25
CA LEU A 109 7.97 -9.29 6.18
C LEU A 109 8.37 -8.97 4.75
N MET A 110 8.10 -7.73 4.33
CA MET A 110 8.57 -7.21 3.05
C MET A 110 9.74 -6.27 3.32
N ASP A 111 10.83 -6.52 2.60
CA ASP A 111 12.02 -5.67 2.71
C ASP A 111 11.83 -4.37 1.93
N ASP A 112 12.50 -3.32 2.37
CA ASP A 112 12.56 -2.07 1.63
C ASP A 112 13.27 -2.30 0.31
N HIS A 113 12.71 -1.73 -0.74
CA HIS A 113 13.37 -1.73 -2.04
C HIS A 113 14.33 -0.53 -2.13
N PRO A 114 15.54 -0.69 -2.73
CA PRO A 114 16.52 0.41 -2.82
C PRO A 114 15.98 1.68 -3.47
N ASP A 115 15.06 1.52 -4.43
CA ASP A 115 14.48 2.63 -5.18
C ASP A 115 13.17 3.15 -4.56
N SER A 116 12.78 2.63 -3.40
CA SER A 116 11.55 3.07 -2.73
C SER A 116 11.67 4.52 -2.25
N PRO A 117 10.66 5.33 -2.50
CA PRO A 117 10.64 6.71 -2.04
C PRO A 117 10.69 6.86 -0.53
#